data_e8f6c231715a6d97cdb884d57808417f
#
_entry.id   e8f6c231715a6d97cdb884d57808417f
#
_cell.length_a   1.000
_cell.length_b   1.000
_cell.length_c   1.000
_cell.angle_alpha   90.00
_cell.angle_beta   90.00
_cell.angle_gamma   90.00
#
_symmetry.space_group_name_H-M   'P 1'
#
loop_
_entity.id
_entity.type
_entity.pdbx_description
1 polymer ?
#
loop_
_entity_poly.entity_id
_entity_poly.type
_entity_poly.pdbx_seq_one_letter_code
_entity_poly.pdbx_strand_id
1 'polypeptide(L)' 'MPAYEICYLDDDGMLTYKFLANCEDDGRAKVLAHAMKLPSAKRLEVWSGEALIYARPSDTAQTALLRTG' A
#
# COMPACT_ATOMS: atom_id res chain seq x y z
N MET A 1 0.31 19.28 4.85
CA MET A 1 0.36 18.19 3.88
C MET A 1 -0.41 17.00 4.41
N PRO A 2 -1.10 16.26 3.56
CA PRO A 2 -1.86 15.11 4.05
C PRO A 2 -0.94 14.02 4.59
N ALA A 3 -1.45 13.29 5.55
CA ALA A 3 -0.73 12.17 6.13
C ALA A 3 -1.20 10.88 5.47
N TYR A 4 -0.24 10.06 5.10
CA TYR A 4 -0.50 8.77 4.46
C TYR A 4 0.03 7.66 5.34
N GLU A 5 -0.69 6.56 5.37
CA GLU A 5 -0.24 5.37 6.08
C GLU A 5 0.31 4.39 5.06
N ILE A 6 1.57 4.02 5.20
CA ILE A 6 2.22 3.13 4.26
C ILE A 6 2.47 1.81 4.99
N CYS A 7 1.93 0.74 4.40
CA CYS A 7 1.95 -0.59 5.01
C CYS A 7 2.67 -1.58 4.13
N TYR A 8 3.45 -2.46 4.75
CA TYR A 8 4.15 -3.53 4.06
C TYR A 8 3.70 -4.87 4.64
N LEU A 9 3.40 -5.79 3.75
CA LEU A 9 2.87 -7.08 4.15
C LEU A 9 3.72 -8.19 3.55
N ASP A 10 3.67 -9.37 4.18
CA ASP A 10 4.41 -10.52 3.68
C ASP A 10 3.53 -11.38 2.79
N ASP A 11 4.05 -12.56 2.40
CA ASP A 11 3.32 -13.47 1.53
C ASP A 11 1.98 -13.91 2.09
N ASP A 12 1.88 -13.96 3.39
CA ASP A 12 0.66 -14.41 4.05
C ASP A 12 -0.34 -13.29 4.26
N GLY A 13 0.02 -12.08 3.84
CA GLY A 13 -0.85 -10.94 4.04
C GLY A 13 -0.74 -10.33 5.43
N MET A 14 0.29 -10.70 6.17
CA MET A 14 0.50 -10.16 7.50
C MET A 14 1.29 -8.88 7.45
N LEU A 15 0.87 -7.90 8.24
CA LEU A 15 1.56 -6.62 8.31
C LEU A 15 2.92 -6.81 8.97
N THR A 16 3.96 -6.44 8.25
CA THR A 16 5.32 -6.53 8.77
C THR A 16 5.87 -5.19 9.22
N TYR A 17 5.40 -4.10 8.61
CA TYR A 17 5.88 -2.78 8.96
C TYR A 17 4.91 -1.74 8.43
N LYS A 18 4.75 -0.66 9.18
CA LYS A 18 3.85 0.42 8.81
C LYS A 18 4.39 1.73 9.37
N PHE A 19 4.21 2.81 8.61
CA PHE A 19 4.60 4.13 9.10
C PHE A 19 3.71 5.20 8.47
N LEU A 20 3.68 6.35 9.11
CA LEU A 20 2.95 7.52 8.62
C LEU A 20 3.92 8.45 7.93
N ALA A 21 3.50 9.04 6.84
CA ALA A 21 4.31 9.97 6.08
C ALA A 21 3.46 11.14 5.62
N ASN A 22 3.99 12.34 5.75
CA ASN A 22 3.35 13.53 5.21
C ASN A 22 3.89 13.76 3.81
N CYS A 23 3.01 13.71 2.82
CA CYS A 23 3.39 13.87 1.43
C CYS A 23 2.49 14.91 0.77
N GLU A 24 3.00 15.55 -0.25
CA GLU A 24 2.25 16.59 -0.93
C GLU A 24 1.02 16.07 -1.62
N ASP A 25 1.13 14.87 -2.19
CA ASP A 25 0.03 14.28 -2.93
C ASP A 25 0.21 12.77 -2.99
N ASP A 26 -0.77 12.11 -3.61
CA ASP A 26 -0.76 10.65 -3.75
C ASP A 26 0.46 10.14 -4.50
N GLY A 27 0.88 10.87 -5.52
CA GLY A 27 2.05 10.46 -6.32
C GLY A 27 3.31 10.38 -5.49
N ARG A 28 3.51 11.38 -4.64
CA ARG A 28 4.68 11.39 -3.75
C ARG A 28 4.63 10.24 -2.76
N ALA A 29 3.44 9.95 -2.24
CA ALA A 29 3.28 8.84 -1.31
C ALA A 29 3.63 7.51 -1.97
N LYS A 30 3.22 7.33 -3.22
CA LYS A 30 3.54 6.10 -3.95
C LYS A 30 5.03 5.95 -4.16
N VAL A 31 5.70 7.03 -4.54
CA VAL A 31 7.16 7.01 -4.74
C VAL A 31 7.85 6.63 -3.43
N LEU A 32 7.43 7.25 -2.34
CA LEU A 32 8.03 6.97 -1.05
C LEU A 32 7.82 5.51 -0.64
N ALA A 33 6.62 4.99 -0.87
CA ALA A 33 6.31 3.62 -0.52
C ALA A 33 7.25 2.64 -1.22
N HIS A 34 7.52 2.86 -2.50
CA HIS A 34 8.45 2.00 -3.23
C HIS A 34 9.89 2.20 -2.80
N ALA A 35 10.27 3.45 -2.50
CA ALA A 35 11.63 3.75 -2.10
C ALA A 35 12.00 3.11 -0.78
N MET A 36 11.05 2.98 0.13
CA MET A 36 11.29 2.44 1.46
C MET A 36 11.02 0.95 1.57
N LYS A 37 10.59 0.32 0.48
CA LYS A 37 10.19 -1.08 0.51
C LYS A 37 11.40 -1.98 0.77
N LEU A 38 11.23 -2.90 1.71
CA LEU A 38 12.25 -3.90 2.02
C LEU A 38 12.05 -5.13 1.12
N PRO A 39 13.13 -5.87 0.84
CA PRO A 39 13.00 -7.07 -0.01
C PRO A 39 12.05 -8.12 0.55
N SER A 40 11.88 -8.16 1.86
CA SER A 40 10.99 -9.14 2.48
C SER A 40 9.52 -8.81 2.29
N ALA A 41 9.20 -7.57 1.91
CA ALA A 41 7.82 -7.18 1.71
C ALA A 41 7.34 -7.70 0.35
N LYS A 42 6.21 -8.39 0.36
CA LYS A 42 5.61 -8.92 -0.87
C LYS A 42 4.46 -8.07 -1.37
N ARG A 43 3.96 -7.20 -0.52
CA ARG A 43 2.88 -6.31 -0.88
C ARG A 43 3.07 -4.99 -0.16
N LEU A 44 2.72 -3.90 -0.80
CA LEU A 44 2.69 -2.61 -0.14
C LEU A 44 1.34 -1.95 -0.37
N GLU A 45 0.92 -1.13 0.57
CA GLU A 45 -0.34 -0.40 0.50
C GLU A 45 -0.13 1.01 0.98
N VAL A 46 -0.80 1.95 0.32
CA VAL A 46 -0.79 3.35 0.73
C VAL A 46 -2.22 3.75 1.02
N TRP A 47 -2.45 4.21 2.24
CA TRP A 47 -3.77 4.58 2.72
C TRP A 47 -3.82 6.07 3.01
N SER A 48 -4.95 6.68 2.68
CA SER A 48 -5.25 8.05 3.07
C SER A 48 -6.50 7.98 3.93
N GLY A 49 -6.33 8.10 5.25
CA GLY A 49 -7.42 7.84 6.17
C GLY A 49 -7.90 6.40 6.02
N GLU A 50 -9.17 6.22 5.70
CA GLU A 50 -9.73 4.89 5.54
C GLU A 50 -9.75 4.43 4.09
N ALA A 51 -9.18 5.21 3.18
CA ALA A 51 -9.21 4.90 1.76
C ALA A 51 -7.88 4.31 1.32
N LEU A 52 -7.93 3.14 0.70
CA LEU A 52 -6.76 2.55 0.08
C LEU A 52 -6.59 3.21 -1.29
N ILE A 53 -5.53 4.00 -1.45
CA ILE A 53 -5.33 4.74 -2.69
C ILE A 53 -4.37 4.04 -3.63
N TYR A 54 -3.60 3.06 -3.15
CA TYR A 54 -2.60 2.40 -3.99
C TYR A 54 -2.16 1.11 -3.34
N ALA A 55 -1.95 0.09 -4.14
CA ALA A 55 -1.43 -1.20 -3.68
C ALA A 55 -0.65 -1.86 -4.79
N ARG A 56 0.39 -2.58 -4.41
CA ARG A 56 1.19 -3.39 -5.32
C ARG A 56 1.51 -4.71 -4.63
N PRO A 57 1.24 -5.85 -5.24
CA PRO A 57 0.58 -5.97 -6.54
C PRO A 57 -0.82 -5.36 -6.53
N SER A 58 -1.26 -4.95 -7.70
CA SER A 58 -2.57 -4.35 -7.85
C SER A 58 -3.67 -5.33 -7.45
N ASP A 59 -4.73 -4.80 -6.86
CA ASP A 59 -5.87 -5.63 -6.46
C ASP A 59 -6.86 -5.88 -7.57
N THR A 60 -6.62 -5.33 -8.75
CA THR A 60 -7.59 -5.39 -9.83
C THR A 60 -8.03 -6.82 -10.13
N ALA A 61 -7.07 -7.71 -10.33
CA ALA A 61 -7.39 -9.10 -10.65
C ALA A 61 -8.10 -9.78 -9.49
N GLN A 62 -7.65 -9.49 -8.30
CA GLN A 62 -8.25 -10.05 -7.10
C GLN A 62 -9.70 -9.60 -6.95
N THR A 63 -9.95 -8.35 -7.22
CA THR A 63 -11.29 -7.80 -7.16
C THR A 63 -12.20 -8.50 -8.15
N ALA A 64 -11.69 -8.77 -9.34
CA ALA A 64 -12.46 -9.46 -10.35
C ALA A 64 -12.87 -10.84 -9.87
N LEU A 65 -11.97 -11.54 -9.22
CA LEU A 65 -12.29 -12.87 -8.69
C LEU A 65 -13.39 -12.80 -7.65
N LEU A 66 -13.31 -11.83 -6.78
CA LEU A 66 -14.30 -11.68 -5.73
C LEU A 66 -15.67 -11.40 -6.31
N ARG A 67 -15.74 -10.62 -7.37
CA ARG A 67 -17.03 -10.29 -7.94
C ARG A 67 -17.66 -11.48 -8.63
N THR A 68 -16.88 -12.39 -9.15
CA THR A 68 -17.42 -13.56 -9.81
C THR A 68 -17.80 -14.65 -8.83
N GLY A 69 -17.26 -14.55 -7.65
CA GLY A 69 -17.51 -15.57 -6.64
C GLY A 69 -18.86 -15.48 -6.00
#